data_fa510943c1cf1d56cf7f11737fd3f459
#
_entry.id   fa510943c1cf1d56cf7f11737fd3f459
#
_cell.length_a   1.000
_cell.length_b   1.000
_cell.length_c   1.000
_cell.angle_alpha   90.00
_cell.angle_beta   90.00
_cell.angle_gamma   90.00
#
_symmetry.space_group_name_H-M   'P 1'
#
loop_
_entity.id
_entity.type
_entity.pdbx_description
1 polymer ?
#
loop_
_entity_poly.entity_id
_entity_poly.type
_entity_poly.pdbx_seq_one_letter_code
_entity_poly.pdbx_strand_id
1 'polypeptide(L)'
;MFEISVHPVPDAVRQRAYLNDDDYQRLYRQSVENPEEFWGEQAKAFLDWFKPWHSVHHGDLRKGQATWFKGGQLNVAYNCIDRHLERRGEQIAIVWEGDNPSESAHITYRKLHHNVCRLANVLKSRGVEKGDRVCIYMPMIPEAAYAMLACARIGAVHSVVFGGFSPDSLRDRILDADCRTVITADEGVRGGKYIPLKQNVEKALKDCPDVSTVVVVERTQGDIPWVEGRDIWYHEALHAASADCPAEAMDAEDPLFILYTSGSTGKPKGVLHTTGGYLLGAAMTHKYVFDYHDGDVYWCTADVGWVTGHSYIVYGPLANGATTLMFEGVPNYPDASRFWQVIDKHQVNIFYTAPTAIRALMREGDAPVRQTSRS
;
A
#
# COMPACT_ATOMS: atom_id res chain seq x y z
N MET A 1 -38.83 9.47 -13.57
CA MET A 1 -38.70 8.64 -12.36
C MET A 1 -37.92 7.45 -12.79
N PHE A 2 -36.64 7.32 -12.38
CA PHE A 2 -35.83 6.14 -12.73
C PHE A 2 -36.38 4.98 -11.89
N GLU A 3 -36.84 3.94 -12.54
CA GLU A 3 -37.19 2.69 -11.89
C GLU A 3 -35.93 2.09 -11.26
N ILE A 4 -35.90 1.98 -9.96
CA ILE A 4 -34.81 1.28 -9.25
C ILE A 4 -35.06 -0.20 -9.43
N SER A 5 -34.35 -0.83 -10.35
CA SER A 5 -34.41 -2.28 -10.50
C SER A 5 -33.58 -2.94 -9.39
N VAL A 6 -34.25 -3.81 -8.63
CA VAL A 6 -33.55 -4.66 -7.63
C VAL A 6 -33.11 -5.94 -8.31
N HIS A 7 -31.82 -6.21 -8.29
CA HIS A 7 -31.25 -7.44 -8.83
C HIS A 7 -30.97 -8.41 -7.68
N PRO A 8 -31.47 -9.66 -7.72
CA PRO A 8 -31.15 -10.65 -6.70
C PRO A 8 -29.69 -11.04 -6.78
N VAL A 9 -29.08 -11.32 -5.60
CA VAL A 9 -27.72 -11.85 -5.55
C VAL A 9 -27.72 -13.25 -6.17
N PRO A 10 -26.82 -13.54 -7.16
CA PRO A 10 -26.71 -14.87 -7.74
C PRO A 10 -26.42 -15.94 -6.68
N ASP A 11 -26.99 -17.12 -6.83
CA ASP A 11 -26.84 -18.21 -5.85
C ASP A 11 -25.38 -18.63 -5.67
N ALA A 12 -24.57 -18.64 -6.73
CA ALA A 12 -23.14 -18.93 -6.65
C ALA A 12 -22.37 -17.94 -5.76
N VAL A 13 -22.72 -16.64 -5.82
CA VAL A 13 -22.14 -15.60 -4.97
C VAL A 13 -22.60 -15.79 -3.52
N ARG A 14 -23.90 -16.02 -3.32
CA ARG A 14 -24.47 -16.24 -1.98
C ARG A 14 -23.86 -17.44 -1.25
N GLN A 15 -23.61 -18.54 -1.98
CA GLN A 15 -23.02 -19.76 -1.40
C GLN A 15 -21.54 -19.61 -1.10
N ARG A 16 -20.83 -18.77 -1.83
CA ARG A 16 -19.40 -18.53 -1.67
C ARG A 16 -19.10 -17.50 -0.59
N ALA A 17 -19.95 -16.48 -0.41
CA ALA A 17 -19.69 -15.34 0.44
C ALA A 17 -19.38 -15.74 1.90
N TYR A 18 -18.37 -15.11 2.51
CA TYR A 18 -18.03 -15.30 3.92
C TYR A 18 -19.15 -14.84 4.85
N LEU A 19 -19.88 -13.79 4.45
CA LEU A 19 -20.92 -13.20 5.27
C LEU A 19 -22.23 -13.10 4.44
N ASN A 20 -23.31 -13.60 5.00
CA ASN A 20 -24.65 -13.27 4.55
C ASN A 20 -25.21 -12.07 5.35
N ASP A 21 -26.46 -11.66 5.09
CA ASP A 21 -27.06 -10.52 5.79
C ASP A 21 -27.22 -10.79 7.30
N ASP A 22 -27.61 -11.98 7.71
CA ASP A 22 -27.77 -12.33 9.12
C ASP A 22 -26.41 -12.27 9.84
N ASP A 23 -25.33 -12.75 9.21
CA ASP A 23 -23.98 -12.66 9.75
C ASP A 23 -23.52 -11.21 9.87
N TYR A 24 -23.78 -10.41 8.86
CA TYR A 24 -23.46 -8.98 8.90
C TYR A 24 -24.19 -8.27 10.05
N GLN A 25 -25.50 -8.48 10.19
CA GLN A 25 -26.32 -7.87 11.25
C GLN A 25 -25.85 -8.30 12.64
N ARG A 26 -25.49 -9.58 12.80
CA ARG A 26 -24.95 -10.11 14.06
C ARG A 26 -23.61 -9.47 14.41
N LEU A 27 -22.66 -9.44 13.47
CA LEU A 27 -21.33 -8.85 13.67
C LEU A 27 -21.41 -7.34 13.89
N TYR A 28 -22.25 -6.64 13.12
CA TYR A 28 -22.47 -5.21 13.32
C TYR A 28 -23.01 -4.91 14.72
N ARG A 29 -24.04 -5.65 15.16
CA ARG A 29 -24.60 -5.48 16.51
C ARG A 29 -23.53 -5.73 17.58
N GLN A 30 -22.77 -6.81 17.46
CA GLN A 30 -21.68 -7.12 18.37
C GLN A 30 -20.62 -6.00 18.41
N SER A 31 -20.27 -5.45 17.26
CA SER A 31 -19.27 -4.35 17.18
C SER A 31 -19.72 -3.06 17.89
N VAL A 32 -21.03 -2.83 17.99
CA VAL A 32 -21.61 -1.63 18.63
C VAL A 32 -21.92 -1.88 20.11
N GLU A 33 -22.50 -3.04 20.44
CA GLU A 33 -22.95 -3.36 21.80
C GLU A 33 -21.80 -3.89 22.69
N ASN A 34 -20.86 -4.65 22.11
CA ASN A 34 -19.73 -5.27 22.81
C ASN A 34 -18.41 -5.02 22.08
N PRO A 35 -17.98 -3.76 21.89
CA PRO A 35 -16.82 -3.43 21.02
C PRO A 35 -15.51 -4.03 21.51
N GLU A 36 -15.29 -4.14 22.82
CA GLU A 36 -14.05 -4.75 23.35
C GLU A 36 -13.92 -6.22 23.00
N GLU A 37 -14.99 -6.97 23.15
CA GLU A 37 -15.03 -8.40 22.81
C GLU A 37 -14.87 -8.55 21.30
N PHE A 38 -15.67 -7.85 20.50
CA PHE A 38 -15.65 -7.92 19.06
C PHE A 38 -14.26 -7.62 18.47
N TRP A 39 -13.68 -6.46 18.82
CA TRP A 39 -12.38 -6.07 18.28
C TRP A 39 -11.24 -6.95 18.82
N GLY A 40 -11.35 -7.45 20.05
CA GLY A 40 -10.41 -8.42 20.60
C GLY A 40 -10.41 -9.75 19.84
N GLU A 41 -11.59 -10.27 19.48
CA GLU A 41 -11.73 -11.47 18.65
C GLU A 41 -11.20 -11.25 17.23
N GLN A 42 -11.57 -10.15 16.59
CA GLN A 42 -11.09 -9.83 15.25
C GLN A 42 -9.56 -9.68 15.24
N ALA A 43 -8.97 -9.01 16.22
CA ALA A 43 -7.53 -8.84 16.31
C ALA A 43 -6.77 -10.17 16.43
N LYS A 44 -7.33 -11.14 17.15
CA LYS A 44 -6.76 -12.51 17.25
C LYS A 44 -6.94 -13.30 15.95
N ALA A 45 -8.08 -13.10 15.28
CA ALA A 45 -8.40 -13.84 14.06
C ALA A 45 -7.57 -13.37 12.84
N PHE A 46 -7.29 -12.07 12.75
CA PHE A 46 -6.66 -11.47 11.58
C PHE A 46 -5.17 -11.23 11.70
N LEU A 47 -4.64 -11.04 12.92
CA LEU A 47 -3.25 -10.61 13.10
C LEU A 47 -2.48 -11.53 14.05
N ASP A 48 -1.19 -11.69 13.76
CA ASP A 48 -0.23 -12.34 14.65
C ASP A 48 0.41 -11.27 15.55
N TRP A 49 0.39 -11.52 16.85
CA TRP A 49 0.90 -10.64 17.88
C TRP A 49 2.13 -11.25 18.54
N PHE A 50 3.21 -10.48 18.64
CA PHE A 50 4.41 -10.89 19.37
C PHE A 50 4.16 -10.87 20.89
N LYS A 51 3.33 -9.93 21.34
CA LYS A 51 2.84 -9.85 22.71
C LYS A 51 1.36 -9.45 22.69
N PRO A 52 0.50 -10.17 23.40
CA PRO A 52 -0.91 -9.80 23.51
C PRO A 52 -1.09 -8.49 24.28
N TRP A 53 -2.18 -7.80 23.98
CA TRP A 53 -2.61 -6.60 24.70
C TRP A 53 -3.25 -6.96 26.05
N HIS A 54 -3.35 -5.97 26.92
CA HIS A 54 -4.08 -6.08 28.18
C HIS A 54 -5.39 -5.26 28.21
N SER A 55 -5.61 -4.36 27.23
CA SER A 55 -6.85 -3.61 27.03
C SER A 55 -7.07 -3.39 25.54
N VAL A 56 -8.28 -3.71 25.04
CA VAL A 56 -8.62 -3.54 23.62
C VAL A 56 -8.79 -2.08 23.27
N HIS A 57 -9.60 -1.36 24.06
CA HIS A 57 -9.85 0.07 23.88
C HIS A 57 -9.76 0.81 25.20
N HIS A 58 -9.16 1.98 25.16
CA HIS A 58 -9.11 2.90 26.29
C HIS A 58 -9.15 4.34 25.79
N GLY A 59 -9.96 5.18 26.43
CA GLY A 59 -10.04 6.59 26.15
C GLY A 59 -11.46 7.15 26.09
N ASP A 60 -11.57 8.42 25.75
CA ASP A 60 -12.83 9.12 25.56
C ASP A 60 -12.73 9.97 24.29
N LEU A 61 -13.45 9.60 23.25
CA LEU A 61 -13.44 10.31 21.96
C LEU A 61 -13.88 11.76 22.08
N ARG A 62 -14.71 12.11 23.08
CA ARG A 62 -15.09 13.51 23.35
C ARG A 62 -13.91 14.36 23.82
N LYS A 63 -12.86 13.70 24.34
CA LYS A 63 -11.61 14.35 24.76
C LYS A 63 -10.51 14.20 23.71
N GLY A 64 -10.81 13.63 22.54
CA GLY A 64 -9.83 13.33 21.51
C GLY A 64 -8.83 12.23 21.93
N GLN A 65 -9.22 11.35 22.84
CA GLN A 65 -8.36 10.28 23.36
C GLN A 65 -8.91 8.93 22.91
N ALA A 66 -8.08 8.19 22.20
CA ALA A 66 -8.35 6.80 21.82
C ALA A 66 -7.04 6.02 21.78
N THR A 67 -7.00 4.88 22.47
CA THR A 67 -5.88 3.94 22.46
C THR A 67 -6.43 2.56 22.20
N TRP A 68 -5.87 1.87 21.22
CA TRP A 68 -6.28 0.53 20.84
C TRP A 68 -5.19 -0.49 21.13
N PHE A 69 -5.59 -1.65 21.64
CA PHE A 69 -4.70 -2.80 21.93
C PHE A 69 -3.49 -2.43 22.79
N LYS A 70 -3.77 -1.71 23.89
CA LYS A 70 -2.73 -1.19 24.79
C LYS A 70 -1.84 -2.31 25.33
N GLY A 71 -0.51 -2.16 25.15
CA GLY A 71 0.49 -3.12 25.56
C GLY A 71 0.68 -4.30 24.60
N GLY A 72 -0.12 -4.39 23.54
CA GLY A 72 0.06 -5.34 22.46
C GLY A 72 1.24 -4.94 21.57
N GLN A 73 2.00 -5.95 21.11
CA GLN A 73 3.13 -5.74 20.19
C GLN A 73 3.01 -6.63 18.97
N LEU A 74 3.26 -6.05 17.81
CA LEU A 74 3.23 -6.71 16.52
C LEU A 74 4.17 -6.00 15.54
N ASN A 75 4.26 -6.52 14.31
CA ASN A 75 4.89 -5.80 13.21
C ASN A 75 4.05 -5.95 11.94
N VAL A 76 3.85 -4.87 11.22
CA VAL A 76 3.03 -4.85 10.00
C VAL A 76 3.68 -5.66 8.88
N ALA A 77 4.99 -5.52 8.65
CA ALA A 77 5.69 -6.29 7.61
C ALA A 77 5.70 -7.79 7.94
N TYR A 78 5.86 -8.17 9.23
CA TYR A 78 5.73 -9.55 9.66
C TYR A 78 4.34 -10.13 9.30
N ASN A 79 3.29 -9.41 9.62
CA ASN A 79 1.92 -9.83 9.31
C ASN A 79 1.62 -9.90 7.81
N CYS A 80 2.26 -9.04 7.01
CA CYS A 80 2.08 -9.02 5.56
C CYS A 80 2.96 -10.04 4.83
N ILE A 81 4.06 -10.51 5.43
CA ILE A 81 5.05 -11.31 4.71
C ILE A 81 5.44 -12.57 5.50
N ASP A 82 6.10 -12.39 6.65
CA ASP A 82 6.81 -13.48 7.34
C ASP A 82 5.90 -14.64 7.72
N ARG A 83 4.74 -14.35 8.29
CA ARG A 83 3.78 -15.37 8.71
C ARG A 83 3.24 -16.24 7.57
N HIS A 84 3.39 -15.77 6.33
CA HIS A 84 2.95 -16.49 5.13
C HIS A 84 4.05 -17.36 4.50
N LEU A 85 5.32 -17.18 4.86
CA LEU A 85 6.46 -17.79 4.16
C LEU A 85 6.44 -19.31 4.17
N GLU A 86 6.08 -19.92 5.29
CA GLU A 86 6.07 -21.38 5.43
C GLU A 86 5.06 -22.03 4.48
N ARG A 87 3.85 -21.49 4.39
CA ARG A 87 2.74 -22.08 3.64
C ARG A 87 2.59 -21.51 2.23
N ARG A 88 3.00 -20.25 2.02
CA ARG A 88 2.73 -19.46 0.81
C ARG A 88 4.00 -18.82 0.23
N GLY A 89 5.19 -19.26 0.64
CA GLY A 89 6.44 -18.64 0.20
C GLY A 89 6.59 -18.54 -1.32
N GLU A 90 6.12 -19.54 -2.05
CA GLU A 90 6.17 -19.57 -3.52
C GLU A 90 4.90 -19.03 -4.20
N GLN A 91 3.86 -18.69 -3.43
CA GLN A 91 2.68 -18.02 -3.96
C GLN A 91 3.04 -16.60 -4.41
N ILE A 92 2.44 -16.15 -5.50
CA ILE A 92 2.57 -14.77 -5.96
C ILE A 92 1.91 -13.84 -4.94
N ALA A 93 2.69 -12.93 -4.37
CA ALA A 93 2.22 -11.87 -3.50
C ALA A 93 1.79 -10.64 -4.31
N ILE A 94 2.64 -10.24 -5.27
CA ILE A 94 2.41 -9.07 -6.13
C ILE A 94 2.53 -9.48 -7.59
N VAL A 95 1.49 -9.18 -8.37
CA VAL A 95 1.54 -9.10 -9.82
C VAL A 95 1.76 -7.64 -10.16
N TRP A 96 2.85 -7.31 -10.84
CA TRP A 96 3.06 -5.96 -11.36
C TRP A 96 2.80 -5.93 -12.86
N GLU A 97 2.07 -4.92 -13.29
CA GLU A 97 1.79 -4.61 -14.68
C GLU A 97 2.28 -3.20 -14.98
N GLY A 98 3.22 -3.07 -15.92
CA GLY A 98 3.80 -1.81 -16.33
C GLY A 98 2.86 -0.92 -17.14
N ASP A 99 3.26 0.33 -17.35
CA ASP A 99 2.58 1.24 -18.28
C ASP A 99 2.59 0.66 -19.70
N ASN A 100 3.72 0.12 -20.13
CA ASN A 100 3.82 -0.66 -21.37
C ASN A 100 3.18 -2.05 -21.16
N PRO A 101 2.18 -2.46 -21.99
CA PRO A 101 1.52 -3.75 -21.87
C PRO A 101 2.43 -4.99 -21.98
N SER A 102 3.62 -4.85 -22.55
CA SER A 102 4.61 -5.92 -22.62
C SER A 102 5.41 -6.12 -21.33
N GLU A 103 5.33 -5.19 -20.38
CA GLU A 103 6.06 -5.23 -19.12
C GLU A 103 5.18 -5.77 -18.00
N SER A 104 5.61 -6.85 -17.38
CA SER A 104 4.96 -7.38 -16.17
C SER A 104 5.95 -8.20 -15.34
N ALA A 105 5.68 -8.34 -14.05
CA ALA A 105 6.47 -9.17 -13.17
C ALA A 105 5.59 -9.87 -12.12
N HIS A 106 6.03 -11.06 -11.71
CA HIS A 106 5.42 -11.82 -10.63
C HIS A 106 6.40 -11.91 -9.47
N ILE A 107 5.99 -11.45 -8.30
CA ILE A 107 6.79 -11.42 -7.09
C ILE A 107 6.16 -12.37 -6.08
N THR A 108 6.88 -13.45 -5.72
CA THR A 108 6.44 -14.37 -4.68
C THR A 108 6.61 -13.77 -3.29
N TYR A 109 5.92 -14.32 -2.27
CA TYR A 109 6.11 -13.90 -0.88
C TYR A 109 7.57 -14.02 -0.44
N ARG A 110 8.28 -15.07 -0.88
CA ARG A 110 9.71 -15.24 -0.60
C ARG A 110 10.57 -14.17 -1.23
N LYS A 111 10.31 -13.82 -2.50
CA LYS A 111 11.02 -12.74 -3.18
C LYS A 111 10.71 -11.39 -2.56
N LEU A 112 9.45 -11.16 -2.16
CA LEU A 112 9.03 -9.96 -1.44
C LEU A 112 9.78 -9.83 -0.12
N HIS A 113 9.82 -10.90 0.70
CA HIS A 113 10.58 -10.94 1.94
C HIS A 113 12.05 -10.57 1.73
N HIS A 114 12.70 -11.23 0.76
CA HIS A 114 14.10 -11.01 0.43
C HIS A 114 14.41 -9.54 0.10
N ASN A 115 13.60 -8.93 -0.77
CA ASN A 115 13.79 -7.53 -1.19
C ASN A 115 13.50 -6.55 -0.04
N VAL A 116 12.45 -6.80 0.73
CA VAL A 116 12.08 -5.96 1.87
C VAL A 116 13.16 -6.00 2.96
N CYS A 117 13.68 -7.18 3.30
CA CYS A 117 14.76 -7.30 4.29
C CYS A 117 16.05 -6.60 3.84
N ARG A 118 16.43 -6.74 2.57
CA ARG A 118 17.60 -6.04 2.03
C ARG A 118 17.44 -4.53 2.07
N LEU A 119 16.29 -4.01 1.60
CA LEU A 119 16.03 -2.57 1.65
C LEU A 119 15.99 -2.06 3.10
N ALA A 120 15.38 -2.81 4.00
CA ALA A 120 15.37 -2.49 5.44
C ALA A 120 16.80 -2.36 6.01
N ASN A 121 17.69 -3.29 5.64
CA ASN A 121 19.11 -3.23 6.04
C ASN A 121 19.86 -2.07 5.37
N VAL A 122 19.53 -1.72 4.13
CA VAL A 122 20.07 -0.51 3.48
C VAL A 122 19.67 0.73 4.28
N LEU A 123 18.39 0.87 4.65
CA LEU A 123 17.92 2.00 5.44
C LEU A 123 18.64 2.08 6.80
N LYS A 124 18.77 0.96 7.50
CA LYS A 124 19.54 0.88 8.77
C LYS A 124 21.00 1.28 8.59
N SER A 125 21.65 0.85 7.51
CA SER A 125 23.05 1.21 7.23
C SER A 125 23.25 2.70 6.95
N ARG A 126 22.16 3.39 6.58
CA ARG A 126 22.11 4.84 6.38
C ARG A 126 21.62 5.60 7.61
N GLY A 127 21.53 4.94 8.75
CA GLY A 127 21.19 5.54 10.03
C GLY A 127 19.70 5.72 10.28
N VAL A 128 18.83 5.06 9.50
CA VAL A 128 17.38 5.08 9.77
C VAL A 128 17.08 4.17 10.95
N GLU A 129 16.46 4.73 11.98
CA GLU A 129 16.08 4.05 13.21
C GLU A 129 14.55 4.04 13.40
N LYS A 130 14.07 3.28 14.40
CA LYS A 130 12.66 3.25 14.79
C LYS A 130 12.17 4.68 15.10
N GLY A 131 11.05 5.07 14.50
CA GLY A 131 10.43 6.38 14.64
C GLY A 131 10.93 7.44 13.66
N ASP A 132 12.01 7.20 12.91
CA ASP A 132 12.44 8.10 11.84
C ASP A 132 11.46 8.12 10.69
N ARG A 133 11.35 9.26 10.01
CA ARG A 133 10.46 9.42 8.85
C ARG A 133 11.25 9.28 7.55
N VAL A 134 10.68 8.48 6.65
CA VAL A 134 11.22 8.22 5.31
C VAL A 134 10.20 8.68 4.29
N CYS A 135 10.59 9.60 3.41
CA CYS A 135 9.76 10.04 2.29
C CYS A 135 9.89 9.05 1.12
N ILE A 136 8.77 8.62 0.58
CA ILE A 136 8.70 7.73 -0.59
C ILE A 136 8.02 8.49 -1.73
N TYR A 137 8.78 8.86 -2.77
CA TYR A 137 8.31 9.56 -3.96
C TYR A 137 8.60 8.71 -5.19
N MET A 138 7.70 7.75 -5.46
CA MET A 138 7.93 6.63 -6.37
C MET A 138 6.79 6.49 -7.39
N PRO A 139 7.05 5.91 -8.58
CA PRO A 139 5.99 5.43 -9.43
C PRO A 139 5.39 4.14 -8.87
N MET A 140 4.30 3.66 -9.49
CA MET A 140 3.62 2.41 -9.09
C MET A 140 4.39 1.17 -9.56
N ILE A 141 5.59 0.98 -9.00
CA ILE A 141 6.44 -0.19 -9.22
C ILE A 141 6.59 -1.00 -7.93
N PRO A 142 6.99 -2.28 -7.98
CA PRO A 142 7.09 -3.13 -6.79
C PRO A 142 7.97 -2.53 -5.68
N GLU A 143 9.00 -1.80 -6.04
CA GLU A 143 9.91 -1.13 -5.12
C GLU A 143 9.21 -0.11 -4.20
N ALA A 144 8.09 0.47 -4.63
CA ALA A 144 7.26 1.32 -3.77
C ALA A 144 6.65 0.51 -2.60
N ALA A 145 6.13 -0.67 -2.88
CA ALA A 145 5.63 -1.58 -1.84
C ALA A 145 6.77 -2.10 -0.95
N TYR A 146 7.93 -2.42 -1.53
CA TYR A 146 9.11 -2.83 -0.74
C TYR A 146 9.54 -1.72 0.21
N ALA A 147 9.54 -0.46 -0.22
CA ALA A 147 9.90 0.68 0.59
C ALA A 147 8.95 0.88 1.79
N MET A 148 7.64 0.79 1.55
CA MET A 148 6.62 0.86 2.61
C MET A 148 6.81 -0.26 3.64
N LEU A 149 6.98 -1.48 3.18
CA LEU A 149 7.15 -2.66 4.04
C LEU A 149 8.51 -2.68 4.75
N ALA A 150 9.59 -2.18 4.12
CA ALA A 150 10.90 -2.07 4.75
C ALA A 150 10.89 -1.06 5.90
N CYS A 151 10.25 0.10 5.72
CA CYS A 151 10.03 1.06 6.81
C CYS A 151 9.23 0.43 7.95
N ALA A 152 8.10 -0.22 7.65
CA ALA A 152 7.29 -0.90 8.65
C ALA A 152 8.07 -2.00 9.40
N ARG A 153 8.97 -2.71 8.71
CA ARG A 153 9.78 -3.78 9.29
C ARG A 153 10.71 -3.32 10.38
N ILE A 154 11.34 -2.14 10.19
CA ILE A 154 12.31 -1.56 11.14
C ILE A 154 11.69 -0.52 12.08
N GLY A 155 10.37 -0.31 11.99
CA GLY A 155 9.66 0.68 12.80
C GLY A 155 9.87 2.12 12.37
N ALA A 156 10.39 2.37 11.17
CA ALA A 156 10.41 3.70 10.57
C ALA A 156 9.02 4.10 10.06
N VAL A 157 8.72 5.39 10.09
CA VAL A 157 7.45 5.95 9.67
C VAL A 157 7.56 6.41 8.23
N HIS A 158 6.83 5.81 7.30
CA HIS A 158 6.90 6.27 5.92
C HIS A 158 5.87 7.37 5.62
N SER A 159 6.26 8.26 4.70
CA SER A 159 5.40 9.30 4.13
C SER A 159 5.46 9.16 2.61
N VAL A 160 4.43 8.54 2.03
CA VAL A 160 4.35 8.36 0.57
C VAL A 160 3.77 9.63 -0.05
N VAL A 161 4.47 10.14 -1.07
CA VAL A 161 4.05 11.30 -1.86
C VAL A 161 3.75 10.83 -3.28
N PHE A 162 2.57 11.18 -3.78
CA PHE A 162 2.16 10.83 -5.14
C PHE A 162 3.16 11.33 -6.18
N GLY A 163 3.65 10.44 -7.05
CA GLY A 163 4.68 10.74 -8.05
C GLY A 163 4.33 11.84 -9.06
N GLY A 164 3.05 12.19 -9.16
CA GLY A 164 2.56 13.29 -9.98
C GLY A 164 2.57 14.68 -9.30
N PHE A 165 2.95 14.75 -8.02
CA PHE A 165 3.02 16.04 -7.32
C PHE A 165 4.26 16.85 -7.69
N SER A 166 4.12 18.19 -7.59
CA SER A 166 5.19 19.15 -7.88
C SER A 166 6.33 19.06 -6.86
N PRO A 167 7.54 19.57 -7.22
CA PRO A 167 8.64 19.70 -6.27
C PRO A 167 8.29 20.47 -4.99
N ASP A 168 7.49 21.53 -5.10
CA ASP A 168 7.05 22.30 -3.91
C ASP A 168 6.18 21.47 -2.98
N SER A 169 5.26 20.68 -3.54
CA SER A 169 4.43 19.76 -2.76
C SER A 169 5.27 18.67 -2.07
N LEU A 170 6.32 18.19 -2.70
CA LEU A 170 7.26 17.23 -2.14
C LEU A 170 8.08 17.86 -1.00
N ARG A 171 8.67 19.05 -1.25
CA ARG A 171 9.42 19.82 -0.26
C ARG A 171 8.62 20.04 1.02
N ASP A 172 7.39 20.53 0.88
CA ASP A 172 6.55 20.88 2.02
C ASP A 172 6.29 19.65 2.92
N ARG A 173 6.12 18.46 2.32
CA ARG A 173 5.92 17.21 3.07
C ARG A 173 7.21 16.70 3.72
N ILE A 174 8.34 16.82 3.06
CA ILE A 174 9.65 16.47 3.61
C ILE A 174 9.93 17.31 4.85
N LEU A 175 9.70 18.63 4.76
CA LEU A 175 9.93 19.56 5.87
C LEU A 175 8.96 19.32 7.03
N ASP A 176 7.66 19.18 6.73
CA ASP A 176 6.63 19.00 7.78
C ASP A 176 6.80 17.68 8.54
N ALA A 177 7.18 16.61 7.86
CA ALA A 177 7.46 15.30 8.47
C ALA A 177 8.88 15.17 9.02
N ASP A 178 9.77 16.13 8.82
CA ASP A 178 11.20 16.03 9.17
C ASP A 178 11.84 14.76 8.60
N CYS A 179 11.67 14.52 7.31
CA CYS A 179 12.26 13.37 6.62
C CYS A 179 13.74 13.65 6.31
N ARG A 180 14.62 12.71 6.68
CA ARG A 180 16.07 12.77 6.37
C ARG A 180 16.48 11.80 5.28
N THR A 181 15.60 10.90 4.89
CA THR A 181 15.80 9.91 3.84
C THR A 181 14.64 10.00 2.84
N VAL A 182 15.00 9.98 1.56
CA VAL A 182 14.07 9.96 0.43
C VAL A 182 14.33 8.70 -0.41
N ILE A 183 13.27 7.99 -0.79
CA ILE A 183 13.34 6.89 -1.75
C ILE A 183 12.59 7.34 -2.99
N THR A 184 13.24 7.29 -4.15
CA THR A 184 12.67 7.73 -5.43
C THR A 184 13.13 6.84 -6.58
N ALA A 185 12.73 7.16 -7.80
CA ALA A 185 13.25 6.57 -9.02
C ALA A 185 13.92 7.64 -9.90
N ASP A 186 14.71 7.21 -10.87
CA ASP A 186 15.22 8.10 -11.90
C ASP A 186 14.07 8.85 -12.55
N GLU A 187 13.14 8.11 -13.14
CA GLU A 187 11.92 8.61 -13.75
C GLU A 187 10.75 7.66 -13.43
N GLY A 188 9.51 8.11 -13.64
CA GLY A 188 8.32 7.29 -13.71
C GLY A 188 7.80 7.21 -15.13
N VAL A 189 7.02 6.18 -15.45
CA VAL A 189 6.34 6.06 -16.74
C VAL A 189 4.82 6.08 -16.50
N ARG A 190 4.11 6.96 -17.20
CA ARG A 190 2.66 7.07 -17.03
C ARG A 190 1.98 7.54 -18.31
N GLY A 191 1.15 6.68 -18.91
CA GLY A 191 0.46 6.99 -20.17
C GLY A 191 1.42 7.25 -21.32
N GLY A 192 2.53 6.51 -21.41
CA GLY A 192 3.59 6.67 -22.40
C GLY A 192 4.49 7.89 -22.19
N LYS A 193 4.36 8.61 -21.06
CA LYS A 193 5.15 9.79 -20.74
C LYS A 193 6.11 9.53 -19.58
N TYR A 194 7.31 10.09 -19.67
CA TYR A 194 8.30 10.06 -18.59
C TYR A 194 8.04 11.20 -17.58
N ILE A 195 8.10 10.88 -16.31
CA ILE A 195 7.96 11.82 -15.19
C ILE A 195 9.34 11.93 -14.53
N PRO A 196 9.98 13.12 -14.51
CA PRO A 196 11.35 13.30 -14.05
C PRO A 196 11.42 13.31 -12.51
N LEU A 197 11.25 12.15 -11.86
CA LEU A 197 11.12 12.06 -10.41
C LEU A 197 12.37 12.53 -9.68
N LYS A 198 13.56 12.04 -10.07
CA LYS A 198 14.81 12.45 -9.44
C LYS A 198 15.12 13.94 -9.62
N GLN A 199 14.79 14.51 -10.78
CA GLN A 199 14.92 15.96 -10.99
C GLN A 199 13.98 16.77 -10.11
N ASN A 200 12.75 16.26 -9.87
CA ASN A 200 11.79 16.88 -8.96
C ASN A 200 12.29 16.81 -7.52
N VAL A 201 12.89 15.67 -7.12
CA VAL A 201 13.54 15.53 -5.81
C VAL A 201 14.64 16.58 -5.65
N GLU A 202 15.53 16.75 -6.65
CA GLU A 202 16.61 17.75 -6.57
C GLU A 202 16.08 19.19 -6.41
N LYS A 203 14.98 19.52 -7.08
CA LYS A 203 14.34 20.83 -6.92
C LYS A 203 13.78 21.01 -5.51
N ALA A 204 13.14 19.98 -4.95
CA ALA A 204 12.59 20.00 -3.60
C ALA A 204 13.70 20.12 -2.54
N LEU A 205 14.78 19.38 -2.72
CA LEU A 205 15.86 19.28 -1.72
C LEU A 205 16.72 20.53 -1.61
N LYS A 206 16.60 21.52 -2.51
CA LYS A 206 17.26 22.83 -2.37
C LYS A 206 16.93 23.51 -1.04
N ASP A 207 15.71 23.28 -0.54
CA ASP A 207 15.21 23.86 0.69
C ASP A 207 15.12 22.82 1.84
N CYS A 208 15.64 21.60 1.65
CA CYS A 208 15.61 20.52 2.64
C CYS A 208 17.04 20.05 3.00
N PRO A 209 17.84 20.88 3.70
CA PRO A 209 19.27 20.61 3.94
C PRO A 209 19.52 19.38 4.84
N ASP A 210 18.52 18.94 5.62
CA ASP A 210 18.64 17.82 6.54
C ASP A 210 18.51 16.45 5.86
N VAL A 211 18.13 16.40 4.58
CA VAL A 211 18.06 15.14 3.81
C VAL A 211 19.49 14.69 3.48
N SER A 212 19.91 13.63 4.14
CA SER A 212 21.27 13.08 4.05
C SER A 212 21.36 11.84 3.14
N THR A 213 20.24 11.23 2.76
CA THR A 213 20.21 10.01 1.95
C THR A 213 19.08 10.07 0.92
N VAL A 214 19.41 9.78 -0.34
CA VAL A 214 18.46 9.57 -1.43
C VAL A 214 18.74 8.23 -2.08
N VAL A 215 17.80 7.29 -1.95
CA VAL A 215 17.86 5.98 -2.61
C VAL A 215 17.13 6.07 -3.94
N VAL A 216 17.82 5.74 -5.03
CA VAL A 216 17.29 5.91 -6.39
C VAL A 216 17.13 4.57 -7.08
N VAL A 217 15.89 4.24 -7.48
CA VAL A 217 15.59 3.07 -8.32
C VAL A 217 15.79 3.44 -9.78
N GLU A 218 16.52 2.60 -10.52
CA GLU A 218 16.69 2.72 -11.96
C GLU A 218 15.46 2.10 -12.65
N ARG A 219 14.52 2.93 -13.13
CA ARG A 219 13.31 2.48 -13.84
C ARG A 219 13.44 2.62 -15.36
N THR A 220 14.04 3.70 -15.84
CA THR A 220 14.07 4.04 -17.27
C THR A 220 15.49 4.20 -17.79
N GLN A 221 16.50 4.21 -16.94
CA GLN A 221 17.89 4.54 -17.27
C GLN A 221 18.05 5.96 -17.80
N GLY A 222 17.19 6.88 -17.30
CA GLY A 222 17.26 8.30 -17.64
C GLY A 222 18.52 8.98 -17.11
N ASP A 223 18.95 10.03 -17.81
CA ASP A 223 20.04 10.89 -17.33
C ASP A 223 19.52 11.77 -16.19
N ILE A 224 20.10 11.59 -14.99
CA ILE A 224 19.63 12.23 -13.76
C ILE A 224 20.73 13.01 -13.05
N PRO A 225 20.41 14.11 -12.35
CA PRO A 225 21.34 14.76 -11.44
C PRO A 225 21.70 13.83 -10.29
N TRP A 226 22.99 13.87 -9.88
CA TRP A 226 23.53 13.01 -8.84
C TRP A 226 24.36 13.81 -7.84
N VAL A 227 24.19 13.53 -6.56
CA VAL A 227 24.98 14.14 -5.48
C VAL A 227 25.76 13.05 -4.76
N GLU A 228 27.06 13.07 -4.95
CA GLU A 228 27.97 12.07 -4.34
C GLU A 228 27.91 12.09 -2.81
N GLY A 229 27.92 10.91 -2.20
CA GLY A 229 27.82 10.72 -0.76
C GLY A 229 26.39 10.72 -0.20
N ARG A 230 25.45 11.44 -0.83
CA ARG A 230 24.01 11.47 -0.48
C ARG A 230 23.22 10.42 -1.25
N ASP A 231 23.41 10.36 -2.57
CA ASP A 231 22.64 9.52 -3.48
C ASP A 231 23.25 8.13 -3.58
N ILE A 232 22.39 7.11 -3.61
CA ILE A 232 22.81 5.72 -3.78
C ILE A 232 21.87 5.01 -4.75
N TRP A 233 22.41 4.19 -5.62
CA TRP A 233 21.63 3.32 -6.46
C TRP A 233 20.98 2.20 -5.63
N TYR A 234 19.68 2.03 -5.76
CA TYR A 234 18.91 1.01 -5.09
C TYR A 234 19.47 -0.40 -5.33
N HIS A 235 19.70 -0.77 -6.60
CA HIS A 235 20.12 -2.10 -6.98
C HIS A 235 21.52 -2.45 -6.44
N GLU A 236 22.45 -1.48 -6.43
CA GLU A 236 23.80 -1.66 -5.88
C GLU A 236 23.76 -1.84 -4.35
N ALA A 237 23.00 -0.98 -3.67
CA ALA A 237 22.85 -1.04 -2.23
C ALA A 237 22.20 -2.36 -1.77
N LEU A 238 21.16 -2.82 -2.48
CA LEU A 238 20.52 -4.09 -2.16
C LEU A 238 21.45 -5.29 -2.39
N HIS A 239 22.26 -5.25 -3.45
CA HIS A 239 23.20 -6.34 -3.73
C HIS A 239 24.18 -6.58 -2.58
N ALA A 240 24.62 -5.52 -1.93
CA ALA A 240 25.55 -5.59 -0.80
C ALA A 240 24.85 -5.89 0.54
N ALA A 241 23.54 -5.75 0.64
CA ALA A 241 22.80 -5.88 1.89
C ALA A 241 22.40 -7.33 2.21
N SER A 242 22.38 -7.69 3.49
CA SER A 242 21.84 -8.97 3.97
C SER A 242 20.35 -9.06 3.71
N ALA A 243 19.88 -10.27 3.38
CA ALA A 243 18.45 -10.59 3.32
C ALA A 243 17.87 -11.04 4.68
N ASP A 244 18.67 -11.05 5.72
CA ASP A 244 18.21 -11.31 7.10
C ASP A 244 18.06 -9.98 7.84
N CYS A 245 16.81 -9.67 8.20
CA CYS A 245 16.46 -8.47 8.96
C CYS A 245 15.25 -8.81 9.84
N PRO A 246 15.42 -9.14 11.11
CA PRO A 246 14.31 -9.40 12.02
C PRO A 246 13.34 -8.22 12.09
N ALA A 247 12.05 -8.52 12.18
CA ALA A 247 11.01 -7.50 12.29
C ALA A 247 11.01 -6.88 13.69
N GLU A 248 11.01 -5.55 13.76
CA GLU A 248 10.96 -4.80 15.00
C GLU A 248 9.63 -5.01 15.73
N ALA A 249 9.68 -5.23 17.04
CA ALA A 249 8.47 -5.29 17.87
C ALA A 249 7.92 -3.87 18.08
N MET A 250 6.76 -3.59 17.47
CA MET A 250 6.08 -2.31 17.53
C MET A 250 4.92 -2.37 18.51
N ASP A 251 4.75 -1.36 19.35
CA ASP A 251 3.51 -1.21 20.09
C ASP A 251 2.34 -0.92 19.12
N ALA A 252 1.14 -1.37 19.48
CA ALA A 252 -0.05 -1.21 18.62
C ALA A 252 -0.32 0.25 18.22
N GLU A 253 0.06 1.20 19.08
CA GLU A 253 -0.11 2.65 18.86
C GLU A 253 1.15 3.34 18.29
N ASP A 254 2.24 2.59 18.05
CA ASP A 254 3.40 3.17 17.38
C ASP A 254 3.03 3.65 15.97
N PRO A 255 3.54 4.81 15.54
CA PRO A 255 3.34 5.33 14.20
C PRO A 255 3.75 4.35 13.11
N LEU A 256 2.91 4.22 12.07
CA LEU A 256 3.20 3.43 10.88
C LEU A 256 3.50 4.31 9.67
N PHE A 257 2.62 5.27 9.39
CA PHE A 257 2.78 6.18 8.26
C PHE A 257 2.05 7.50 8.47
N ILE A 258 2.49 8.49 7.67
CA ILE A 258 1.85 9.80 7.56
C ILE A 258 1.38 9.97 6.12
N LEU A 259 0.10 10.31 5.94
CA LEU A 259 -0.47 10.72 4.66
C LEU A 259 -1.04 12.12 4.74
N TYR A 260 -0.76 12.91 3.71
CA TYR A 260 -1.19 14.30 3.63
C TYR A 260 -2.50 14.45 2.87
N THR A 261 -3.43 15.17 3.47
CA THR A 261 -4.69 15.57 2.84
C THR A 261 -4.65 17.03 2.43
N SER A 262 -5.50 17.41 1.48
CA SER A 262 -5.59 18.77 0.94
C SER A 262 -6.19 19.79 1.90
N GLY A 263 -6.21 19.62 3.17
CA GLY A 263 -6.70 20.49 4.24
C GLY A 263 -7.54 21.69 3.84
N SER A 264 -8.53 22.07 4.64
CA SER A 264 -9.41 23.22 4.41
C SER A 264 -8.69 24.59 4.41
N THR A 265 -7.45 24.64 4.88
CA THR A 265 -6.65 25.88 5.05
C THR A 265 -5.60 26.10 3.95
N GLY A 266 -5.61 25.32 2.89
CA GLY A 266 -4.66 25.42 1.78
C GLY A 266 -3.29 24.75 2.01
N LYS A 267 -2.87 24.52 3.26
CA LYS A 267 -1.67 23.70 3.55
C LYS A 267 -2.07 22.25 3.78
N PRO A 268 -1.34 21.28 3.20
CA PRO A 268 -1.55 19.87 3.47
C PRO A 268 -1.42 19.58 4.97
N LYS A 269 -2.29 18.68 5.47
CA LYS A 269 -2.24 18.21 6.86
C LYS A 269 -1.84 16.75 6.87
N GLY A 270 -0.80 16.41 7.61
CA GLY A 270 -0.36 15.04 7.82
C GLY A 270 -1.30 14.31 8.78
N VAL A 271 -1.89 13.22 8.31
CA VAL A 271 -2.69 12.30 9.13
C VAL A 271 -1.79 11.13 9.51
N LEU A 272 -1.54 10.99 10.82
CA LEU A 272 -0.75 9.91 11.37
C LEU A 272 -1.64 8.67 11.57
N HIS A 273 -1.20 7.55 11.02
CA HIS A 273 -1.82 6.25 11.23
C HIS A 273 -0.91 5.37 12.10
N THR A 274 -1.51 4.70 13.09
CA THR A 274 -0.79 3.79 13.99
C THR A 274 -0.86 2.34 13.51
N THR A 275 -0.10 1.45 14.14
CA THR A 275 0.23 0.12 13.64
C THR A 275 -0.94 -0.87 13.73
N GLY A 276 -1.42 -1.15 14.94
CA GLY A 276 -2.30 -2.30 15.19
C GLY A 276 -3.72 -2.10 14.68
N GLY A 277 -4.38 -1.01 15.06
CA GLY A 277 -5.76 -0.71 14.68
C GLY A 277 -5.93 -0.51 13.19
N TYR A 278 -4.99 0.17 12.56
CA TYR A 278 -5.00 0.36 11.10
C TYR A 278 -4.89 -0.97 10.35
N LEU A 279 -3.90 -1.81 10.71
CA LEU A 279 -3.70 -3.08 10.02
C LEU A 279 -4.91 -4.01 10.18
N LEU A 280 -5.49 -4.07 11.38
CA LEU A 280 -6.71 -4.84 11.62
C LEU A 280 -7.85 -4.38 10.72
N GLY A 281 -8.10 -3.07 10.67
CA GLY A 281 -9.15 -2.50 9.82
C GLY A 281 -8.94 -2.81 8.34
N ALA A 282 -7.72 -2.66 7.84
CA ALA A 282 -7.38 -2.95 6.46
C ALA A 282 -7.52 -4.45 6.12
N ALA A 283 -7.02 -5.34 6.97
CA ALA A 283 -7.11 -6.79 6.76
C ALA A 283 -8.55 -7.30 6.81
N MET A 284 -9.31 -6.89 7.82
CA MET A 284 -10.69 -7.31 8.01
C MET A 284 -11.60 -6.83 6.86
N THR A 285 -11.50 -5.57 6.49
CA THR A 285 -12.31 -5.00 5.41
C THR A 285 -11.91 -5.56 4.05
N HIS A 286 -10.62 -5.78 3.78
CA HIS A 286 -10.20 -6.46 2.57
C HIS A 286 -10.82 -7.86 2.46
N LYS A 287 -10.84 -8.64 3.54
CA LYS A 287 -11.41 -9.98 3.51
C LYS A 287 -12.94 -9.97 3.39
N TYR A 288 -13.64 -9.20 4.21
CA TYR A 288 -15.09 -9.27 4.30
C TYR A 288 -15.82 -8.43 3.25
N VAL A 289 -15.35 -7.20 2.98
CA VAL A 289 -16.03 -6.30 2.03
C VAL A 289 -15.79 -6.72 0.59
N PHE A 290 -14.57 -7.15 0.27
CA PHE A 290 -14.25 -7.65 -1.08
C PHE A 290 -14.49 -9.14 -1.24
N ASP A 291 -14.89 -9.84 -0.19
CA ASP A 291 -15.14 -11.29 -0.19
C ASP A 291 -13.95 -12.07 -0.79
N TYR A 292 -12.73 -11.68 -0.39
CA TYR A 292 -11.50 -12.26 -0.91
C TYR A 292 -11.33 -13.71 -0.47
N HIS A 293 -11.15 -14.62 -1.39
CA HIS A 293 -10.87 -16.04 -1.17
C HIS A 293 -9.47 -16.42 -1.65
N ASP A 294 -8.89 -17.42 -1.02
CA ASP A 294 -7.58 -17.95 -1.42
C ASP A 294 -7.58 -18.37 -2.89
N GLY A 295 -6.58 -17.90 -3.63
CA GLY A 295 -6.45 -18.12 -5.07
C GLY A 295 -7.05 -17.03 -5.95
N ASP A 296 -7.83 -16.10 -5.39
CA ASP A 296 -8.30 -14.94 -6.13
C ASP A 296 -7.14 -13.98 -6.42
N VAL A 297 -7.13 -13.39 -7.60
CA VAL A 297 -6.29 -12.24 -7.94
C VAL A 297 -7.11 -10.97 -7.69
N TYR A 298 -6.63 -10.16 -6.78
CA TYR A 298 -7.28 -8.92 -6.38
C TYR A 298 -6.57 -7.72 -6.99
N TRP A 299 -7.32 -6.80 -7.59
CA TRP A 299 -6.77 -5.58 -8.19
C TRP A 299 -7.49 -4.34 -7.70
N CYS A 300 -6.75 -3.46 -7.03
CA CYS A 300 -7.16 -2.09 -6.72
C CYS A 300 -6.40 -1.12 -7.63
N THR A 301 -7.12 -0.26 -8.35
CA THR A 301 -6.52 0.70 -9.31
C THR A 301 -6.08 2.02 -8.69
N ALA A 302 -6.07 2.12 -7.38
CA ALA A 302 -5.55 3.30 -6.68
C ALA A 302 -4.03 3.42 -6.82
N ASP A 303 -3.50 4.53 -6.35
CA ASP A 303 -2.06 4.77 -6.22
C ASP A 303 -1.66 4.71 -4.74
N VAL A 304 -0.46 4.23 -4.44
CA VAL A 304 0.06 4.17 -3.06
C VAL A 304 0.25 5.55 -2.43
N GLY A 305 0.23 6.62 -3.21
CA GLY A 305 0.18 7.99 -2.70
C GLY A 305 -1.12 8.37 -1.98
N TRP A 306 -2.13 7.47 -1.96
CA TRP A 306 -3.42 7.65 -1.30
C TRP A 306 -3.68 6.56 -0.28
N VAL A 307 -4.52 6.84 0.72
CA VAL A 307 -4.86 5.85 1.77
C VAL A 307 -5.47 4.58 1.19
N THR A 308 -6.25 4.69 0.11
CA THR A 308 -6.81 3.53 -0.59
C THR A 308 -5.71 2.60 -1.11
N GLY A 309 -4.63 3.15 -1.67
CA GLY A 309 -3.49 2.37 -2.12
C GLY A 309 -2.74 1.70 -0.98
N HIS A 310 -2.51 2.41 0.14
CA HIS A 310 -1.94 1.82 1.34
C HIS A 310 -2.76 0.62 1.82
N SER A 311 -4.07 0.83 2.02
CA SER A 311 -4.96 -0.15 2.63
C SER A 311 -5.28 -1.33 1.71
N TYR A 312 -5.47 -1.08 0.41
CA TYR A 312 -6.04 -2.06 -0.51
C TYR A 312 -5.17 -2.41 -1.74
N ILE A 313 -3.91 -1.93 -1.78
CA ILE A 313 -2.90 -2.50 -2.68
C ILE A 313 -1.86 -3.26 -1.85
N VAL A 314 -1.41 -2.67 -0.72
CA VAL A 314 -0.28 -3.20 0.05
C VAL A 314 -0.76 -3.92 1.31
N TYR A 315 -1.24 -3.20 2.32
CA TYR A 315 -1.37 -3.75 3.67
C TYR A 315 -2.50 -4.76 3.83
N GLY A 316 -3.72 -4.43 3.43
CA GLY A 316 -4.87 -5.32 3.57
C GLY A 316 -4.73 -6.64 2.81
N PRO A 317 -4.45 -6.60 1.49
CA PRO A 317 -4.23 -7.81 0.70
C PRO A 317 -3.10 -8.69 1.23
N LEU A 318 -1.92 -8.10 1.49
CA LEU A 318 -0.75 -8.86 1.94
C LEU A 318 -0.94 -9.42 3.35
N ALA A 319 -1.59 -8.69 4.26
CA ALA A 319 -1.95 -9.23 5.57
C ALA A 319 -2.83 -10.49 5.46
N ASN A 320 -3.69 -10.58 4.46
CA ASN A 320 -4.51 -11.77 4.20
C ASN A 320 -3.81 -12.87 3.37
N GLY A 321 -2.55 -12.71 3.03
CA GLY A 321 -1.83 -13.68 2.19
C GLY A 321 -2.34 -13.71 0.75
N ALA A 322 -2.89 -12.60 0.26
CA ALA A 322 -3.50 -12.47 -1.05
C ALA A 322 -2.47 -12.28 -2.17
N THR A 323 -2.92 -12.50 -3.41
CA THR A 323 -2.25 -12.01 -4.61
C THR A 323 -2.86 -10.66 -4.99
N THR A 324 -2.08 -9.58 -4.86
CA THR A 324 -2.49 -8.22 -5.22
C THR A 324 -1.84 -7.77 -6.52
N LEU A 325 -2.57 -7.05 -7.36
CA LEU A 325 -2.04 -6.48 -8.60
C LEU A 325 -1.73 -5.00 -8.43
N MET A 326 -0.50 -4.61 -8.76
CA MET A 326 -0.03 -3.23 -8.85
C MET A 326 0.07 -2.82 -10.31
N PHE A 327 -0.54 -1.70 -10.66
CA PHE A 327 -0.59 -1.19 -12.02
C PHE A 327 0.09 0.18 -12.12
N GLU A 328 1.16 0.29 -12.92
CA GLU A 328 1.89 1.54 -13.13
C GLU A 328 1.18 2.48 -14.10
N GLY A 329 0.38 1.94 -15.02
CA GLY A 329 -0.22 2.66 -16.13
C GLY A 329 -1.45 3.50 -15.79
N VAL A 330 -2.15 3.89 -16.85
CA VAL A 330 -3.42 4.62 -16.80
C VAL A 330 -4.51 3.86 -17.56
N PRO A 331 -5.81 4.11 -17.27
CA PRO A 331 -6.90 3.29 -17.78
C PRO A 331 -7.09 3.37 -19.32
N ASN A 332 -6.56 4.41 -19.97
CA ASN A 332 -6.75 4.71 -21.38
C ASN A 332 -5.45 4.72 -22.22
N TYR A 333 -4.40 4.08 -21.75
CA TYR A 333 -3.15 3.93 -22.48
C TYR A 333 -2.73 2.46 -22.58
N PRO A 334 -2.37 1.94 -23.78
CA PRO A 334 -2.33 2.64 -25.07
C PRO A 334 -3.71 2.99 -25.66
N ASP A 335 -4.77 2.36 -25.17
CA ASP A 335 -6.16 2.62 -25.55
C ASP A 335 -7.14 2.33 -24.41
N ALA A 336 -8.44 2.60 -24.61
CA ALA A 336 -9.49 2.47 -23.60
C ALA A 336 -9.80 1.02 -23.17
N SER A 337 -9.22 0.01 -23.83
CA SER A 337 -9.36 -1.40 -23.43
C SER A 337 -8.36 -1.85 -22.36
N ARG A 338 -7.44 -0.96 -21.96
CA ARG A 338 -6.31 -1.30 -21.10
C ARG A 338 -6.69 -2.01 -19.80
N PHE A 339 -7.68 -1.53 -19.08
CA PHE A 339 -8.13 -2.18 -17.85
C PHE A 339 -8.65 -3.59 -18.09
N TRP A 340 -9.43 -3.75 -19.15
CA TRP A 340 -10.01 -5.04 -19.52
C TRP A 340 -8.94 -6.03 -19.97
N GLN A 341 -7.93 -5.57 -20.71
CA GLN A 341 -6.77 -6.39 -21.07
C GLN A 341 -5.97 -6.85 -19.83
N VAL A 342 -5.79 -6.00 -18.82
CA VAL A 342 -5.14 -6.36 -17.56
C VAL A 342 -5.96 -7.42 -16.81
N ILE A 343 -7.28 -7.26 -16.76
CA ILE A 343 -8.18 -8.24 -16.14
C ILE A 343 -8.05 -9.60 -16.82
N ASP A 344 -8.07 -9.63 -18.15
CA ASP A 344 -7.91 -10.88 -18.93
C ASP A 344 -6.51 -11.49 -18.76
N LYS A 345 -5.47 -10.68 -18.92
CA LYS A 345 -4.07 -11.13 -18.85
C LYS A 345 -3.72 -11.80 -17.52
N HIS A 346 -4.16 -11.18 -16.43
CA HIS A 346 -3.82 -11.64 -15.07
C HIS A 346 -4.94 -12.41 -14.38
N GLN A 347 -6.04 -12.71 -15.09
CA GLN A 347 -7.16 -13.47 -14.57
C GLN A 347 -7.73 -12.88 -13.26
N VAL A 348 -7.92 -11.55 -13.22
CA VAL A 348 -8.40 -10.81 -12.06
C VAL A 348 -9.79 -11.28 -11.66
N ASN A 349 -9.97 -11.63 -10.40
CA ASN A 349 -11.25 -12.09 -9.83
C ASN A 349 -12.00 -10.93 -9.16
N ILE A 350 -11.28 -10.01 -8.53
CA ILE A 350 -11.85 -8.89 -7.78
C ILE A 350 -11.24 -7.60 -8.31
N PHE A 351 -12.09 -6.72 -8.86
CA PHE A 351 -11.68 -5.44 -9.44
C PHE A 351 -12.26 -4.28 -8.65
N TYR A 352 -11.39 -3.53 -7.99
CA TYR A 352 -11.75 -2.35 -7.20
C TYR A 352 -11.18 -1.08 -7.83
N THR A 353 -12.07 -0.18 -8.26
CA THR A 353 -11.68 1.04 -8.97
C THR A 353 -12.50 2.26 -8.53
N ALA A 354 -12.08 3.44 -8.97
CA ALA A 354 -12.78 4.69 -8.67
C ALA A 354 -13.95 4.95 -9.63
N PRO A 355 -15.06 5.53 -9.16
CA PRO A 355 -16.20 5.91 -10.03
C PRO A 355 -15.78 6.85 -11.16
N THR A 356 -14.79 7.73 -10.93
CA THR A 356 -14.25 8.64 -11.95
C THR A 356 -13.57 7.91 -13.10
N ALA A 357 -12.85 6.82 -12.81
CA ALA A 357 -12.20 5.99 -13.83
C ALA A 357 -13.25 5.30 -14.71
N ILE A 358 -14.27 4.68 -14.10
CA ILE A 358 -15.35 4.02 -14.84
C ILE A 358 -16.13 5.03 -15.68
N ARG A 359 -16.49 6.19 -15.14
CA ARG A 359 -17.20 7.23 -15.91
C ARG A 359 -16.37 7.76 -17.09
N ALA A 360 -15.05 7.85 -16.94
CA ALA A 360 -14.17 8.23 -18.05
C ALA A 360 -14.18 7.15 -19.14
N LEU A 361 -14.07 5.88 -18.77
CA LEU A 361 -14.11 4.76 -19.72
C LEU A 361 -15.47 4.60 -20.40
N MET A 362 -16.59 4.86 -19.72
CA MET A 362 -17.92 4.83 -20.31
C MET A 362 -18.08 5.81 -21.49
N ARG A 363 -17.33 6.90 -21.54
CA ARG A 363 -17.32 7.84 -22.66
C ARG A 363 -16.74 7.24 -23.95
N GLU A 364 -15.90 6.22 -23.81
CA GLU A 364 -15.29 5.51 -24.94
C GLU A 364 -16.23 4.43 -25.55
N GLY A 365 -17.41 4.25 -24.94
CA GLY A 365 -18.43 3.27 -25.36
C GLY A 365 -18.11 1.84 -24.91
N ASP A 366 -18.92 0.88 -25.38
CA ASP A 366 -18.86 -0.52 -24.92
C ASP A 366 -17.89 -1.39 -25.72
N ALA A 367 -17.41 -0.91 -26.88
CA ALA A 367 -16.54 -1.70 -27.75
C ALA A 367 -15.25 -2.19 -27.06
N PRO A 368 -14.54 -1.35 -26.27
CA PRO A 368 -13.34 -1.80 -25.55
C PRO A 368 -13.60 -2.95 -24.57
N VAL A 369 -14.76 -2.94 -23.90
CA VAL A 369 -15.16 -3.99 -22.94
C VAL A 369 -15.46 -5.30 -23.66
N ARG A 370 -16.20 -5.23 -24.80
CA ARG A 370 -16.62 -6.42 -25.56
C ARG A 370 -15.50 -7.16 -26.29
N GLN A 371 -14.33 -6.55 -26.37
CA GLN A 371 -13.15 -7.15 -27.00
C GLN A 371 -12.39 -8.11 -26.07
N THR A 372 -12.77 -8.17 -24.80
CA THR A 372 -12.12 -9.00 -23.78
C THR A 372 -13.05 -10.09 -23.27
N SER A 373 -12.47 -11.22 -22.83
CA SER A 373 -13.23 -12.44 -22.53
C SER A 373 -13.82 -12.46 -21.11
N ARG A 374 -13.35 -11.60 -20.21
CA ARG A 374 -13.76 -11.57 -18.80
C ARG A 374 -14.52 -10.30 -18.39
N SER A 375 -14.80 -9.48 -19.30
CA SER A 375 -15.55 -8.24 -19.10
C SER A 375 -17.04 -8.42 -19.20
#